data_5aa09a2421c2c593007c1fb6fc77ac58
#
_entry.id   5aa09a2421c2c593007c1fb6fc77ac58
#
_cell.length_a   1.000
_cell.length_b   1.000
_cell.length_c   1.000
_cell.angle_alpha   90.00
_cell.angle_beta   90.00
_cell.angle_gamma   90.00
#
_symmetry.space_group_name_H-M   'P 1'
#
loop_
_entity.id
_entity.type
_entity.pdbx_description
1 polymer ?
#
loop_
_entity_poly.entity_id
_entity_poly.type
_entity_poly.pdbx_seq_one_letter_code
_entity_poly.pdbx_strand_id
1 'polypeptide(L)'
;WLGALTRDHVDLVTDPIRRITPTGVVTAGEDGTETEHPVDVIVYATGFHANRYLWPMEIVGRDGVVLGEQWGDRPTAHLGITVPNFPNLFCLYGPGTNLASGGSLIFHSECQVRYVMGCLGTLLRQGGGTIEVRQDAHDAYNERLQAELDTMVWSHPSIRSSWYRND
;
A
#
# COMPACT_ATOMS: atom_id res chain seq x y z
N TRP A 1 -8.42 4.32 -22.75
CA TRP A 1 -9.08 3.61 -21.65
C TRP A 1 -10.54 4.07 -21.53
N LEU A 2 -10.84 5.30 -21.11
CA LEU A 2 -12.23 5.78 -20.93
C LEU A 2 -13.09 5.65 -22.20
N GLY A 3 -12.54 5.88 -23.39
CA GLY A 3 -13.24 5.69 -24.65
C GLY A 3 -13.62 4.23 -24.98
N ALA A 4 -13.11 3.24 -24.25
CA ALA A 4 -13.57 1.87 -24.37
C ALA A 4 -14.91 1.66 -23.66
N LEU A 5 -15.11 2.30 -22.52
CA LEU A 5 -16.33 2.20 -21.69
C LEU A 5 -17.56 2.86 -22.32
N THR A 6 -17.38 3.65 -23.38
CA THR A 6 -18.48 4.33 -24.12
C THR A 6 -18.91 3.60 -25.38
N ARG A 7 -18.40 2.38 -25.60
CA ARG A 7 -18.76 1.58 -26.78
C ARG A 7 -19.97 0.71 -26.51
N ASP A 8 -20.87 0.60 -27.49
CA ASP A 8 -22.15 -0.13 -27.37
C ASP A 8 -22.04 -1.62 -27.02
N HIS A 9 -20.85 -2.21 -27.20
CA HIS A 9 -20.56 -3.63 -26.91
C HIS A 9 -19.71 -3.81 -25.64
N VAL A 10 -19.61 -2.78 -24.79
CA VAL A 10 -18.85 -2.83 -23.52
C VAL A 10 -19.75 -2.47 -22.37
N ASP A 11 -19.99 -3.42 -21.50
CA ASP A 11 -20.77 -3.26 -20.28
C ASP A 11 -19.84 -3.10 -19.07
N LEU A 12 -20.03 -2.05 -18.30
CA LEU A 12 -19.36 -1.85 -17.02
C LEU A 12 -20.25 -2.39 -15.89
N VAL A 13 -19.91 -3.53 -15.34
CA VAL A 13 -20.60 -4.12 -14.20
C VAL A 13 -19.83 -3.80 -12.92
N THR A 14 -20.49 -3.15 -11.95
CA THR A 14 -19.89 -2.72 -10.67
C THR A 14 -20.36 -3.56 -9.49
N ASP A 15 -21.33 -4.45 -9.72
CA ASP A 15 -21.85 -5.33 -8.68
C ASP A 15 -20.81 -6.37 -8.24
N PRO A 16 -20.78 -6.75 -6.96
CA PRO A 16 -19.87 -7.75 -6.45
C PRO A 16 -20.03 -9.10 -7.15
N ILE A 17 -18.91 -9.70 -7.55
CA ILE A 17 -18.87 -11.06 -8.07
C ILE A 17 -19.16 -12.03 -6.92
N ARG A 18 -20.14 -12.92 -7.12
CA ARG A 18 -20.52 -13.96 -6.16
C ARG A 18 -19.89 -15.31 -6.47
N ARG A 19 -19.90 -15.70 -7.74
CA ARG A 19 -19.34 -16.96 -8.18
C ARG A 19 -19.04 -16.95 -9.68
N ILE A 20 -18.23 -17.89 -10.08
CA ILE A 20 -17.99 -18.24 -11.49
C ILE A 20 -18.75 -19.53 -11.77
N THR A 21 -19.43 -19.59 -12.90
CA THR A 21 -20.15 -20.75 -13.41
C THR A 21 -19.44 -21.35 -14.61
N PRO A 22 -19.83 -22.52 -15.09
CA PRO A 22 -19.28 -23.06 -16.36
C PRO A 22 -19.56 -22.19 -17.57
N THR A 23 -20.53 -21.29 -17.51
CA THR A 23 -21.03 -20.46 -18.60
C THR A 23 -20.74 -18.98 -18.44
N GLY A 24 -20.28 -18.53 -17.25
CA GLY A 24 -20.07 -17.11 -17.05
C GLY A 24 -19.71 -16.69 -15.63
N VAL A 25 -20.02 -15.43 -15.32
CA VAL A 25 -19.77 -14.80 -14.02
C VAL A 25 -21.11 -14.33 -13.45
N VAL A 26 -21.37 -14.64 -12.19
CA VAL A 26 -22.57 -14.18 -11.47
C VAL A 26 -22.23 -13.05 -10.53
N THR A 27 -22.92 -11.94 -10.69
CA THR A 27 -22.87 -10.79 -9.77
C THR A 27 -24.16 -10.68 -8.97
N ALA A 28 -24.14 -9.96 -7.86
CA ALA A 28 -25.33 -9.66 -7.09
C ALA A 28 -25.40 -8.17 -6.75
N GLY A 29 -26.51 -7.55 -7.08
CA GLY A 29 -26.82 -6.17 -6.71
C GLY A 29 -27.04 -6.01 -5.20
N GLU A 30 -27.18 -4.77 -4.76
CA GLU A 30 -27.43 -4.43 -3.34
C GLU A 30 -28.77 -5.01 -2.83
N ASP A 31 -29.74 -5.20 -3.71
CA ASP A 31 -31.04 -5.86 -3.41
C ASP A 31 -30.95 -7.39 -3.32
N GLY A 32 -29.76 -7.95 -3.55
CA GLY A 32 -29.52 -9.39 -3.56
C GLY A 32 -29.91 -10.10 -4.87
N THR A 33 -30.37 -9.36 -5.89
CA THR A 33 -30.68 -9.93 -7.20
C THR A 33 -29.40 -10.40 -7.88
N GLU A 34 -29.37 -11.68 -8.25
CA GLU A 34 -28.25 -12.27 -8.99
C GLU A 34 -28.45 -12.10 -10.50
N THR A 35 -27.41 -11.70 -11.18
CA THR A 35 -27.34 -11.61 -12.64
C THR A 35 -26.18 -12.43 -13.16
N GLU A 36 -26.42 -13.35 -14.08
CA GLU A 36 -25.39 -14.10 -14.78
C GLU A 36 -24.99 -13.35 -16.06
N HIS A 37 -23.68 -13.17 -16.23
CA HIS A 37 -23.05 -12.59 -17.41
C HIS A 37 -22.36 -13.71 -18.18
N PRO A 38 -22.95 -14.22 -19.28
CA PRO A 38 -22.35 -15.27 -20.09
C PRO A 38 -21.06 -14.77 -20.76
N VAL A 39 -19.98 -15.53 -20.66
CA VAL A 39 -18.68 -15.19 -21.25
C VAL A 39 -17.95 -16.46 -21.72
N ASP A 40 -17.17 -16.33 -22.78
CA ASP A 40 -16.30 -17.39 -23.29
C ASP A 40 -14.90 -17.35 -22.67
N VAL A 41 -14.46 -16.18 -22.19
CA VAL A 41 -13.14 -15.96 -21.61
C VAL A 41 -13.23 -15.05 -20.40
N ILE A 42 -12.53 -15.42 -19.33
CA ILE A 42 -12.38 -14.59 -18.13
C ILE A 42 -10.90 -14.17 -18.01
N VAL A 43 -10.65 -12.88 -17.92
CA VAL A 43 -9.32 -12.32 -17.65
C VAL A 43 -9.26 -11.85 -16.20
N TYR A 44 -8.44 -12.51 -15.39
CA TYR A 44 -8.21 -12.12 -14.00
C TYR A 44 -7.24 -10.93 -13.95
N ALA A 45 -7.76 -9.74 -13.74
CA ALA A 45 -7.00 -8.51 -13.56
C ALA A 45 -7.23 -7.95 -12.14
N THR A 46 -7.19 -8.82 -11.13
CA THR A 46 -7.60 -8.55 -9.75
C THR A 46 -6.60 -7.74 -8.94
N GLY A 47 -5.44 -7.41 -9.52
CA GLY A 47 -4.40 -6.61 -8.86
C GLY A 47 -3.55 -7.40 -7.86
N PHE A 48 -2.76 -6.68 -7.08
CA PHE A 48 -1.87 -7.19 -6.05
C PHE A 48 -2.29 -6.69 -4.66
N HIS A 49 -1.82 -7.36 -3.62
CA HIS A 49 -1.88 -6.86 -2.25
C HIS A 49 -0.82 -5.78 -2.02
N ALA A 50 -1.03 -4.60 -2.60
CA ALA A 50 -0.04 -3.52 -2.65
C ALA A 50 0.43 -3.04 -1.26
N ASN A 51 -0.42 -3.20 -0.23
CA ASN A 51 -0.14 -2.76 1.14
C ASN A 51 0.46 -3.86 2.03
N ARG A 52 0.72 -5.06 1.50
CA ARG A 52 1.40 -6.13 2.25
C ARG A 52 2.92 -6.01 2.09
N TYR A 53 3.48 -4.98 2.69
CA TYR A 53 4.92 -4.73 2.65
C TYR A 53 5.70 -5.87 3.30
N LEU A 54 6.79 -6.29 2.65
CA LEU A 54 7.74 -7.30 3.12
C LEU A 54 7.15 -8.70 3.36
N TRP A 55 5.88 -8.92 3.07
CA TRP A 55 5.26 -10.23 3.16
C TRP A 55 5.83 -11.19 2.10
N PRO A 56 6.10 -12.49 2.40
CA PRO A 56 5.79 -13.21 3.65
C PRO A 56 6.95 -13.29 4.65
N MET A 57 7.88 -12.34 4.64
CA MET A 57 9.02 -12.35 5.55
C MET A 57 8.59 -12.09 7.01
N GLU A 58 9.08 -12.91 7.92
CA GLU A 58 9.01 -12.61 9.35
C GLU A 58 10.23 -11.78 9.75
N ILE A 59 9.98 -10.56 10.21
CA ILE A 59 11.02 -9.64 10.66
C ILE A 59 10.78 -9.38 12.13
N VAL A 60 11.76 -9.76 12.95
CA VAL A 60 11.71 -9.62 14.41
C VAL A 60 12.63 -8.47 14.82
N GLY A 61 12.07 -7.52 15.54
CA GLY A 61 12.77 -6.35 16.07
C GLY A 61 13.19 -6.49 17.52
N ARG A 62 13.31 -5.36 18.20
CA ARG A 62 13.70 -5.30 19.62
C ARG A 62 12.66 -6.02 20.47
N ASP A 63 13.14 -6.69 21.50
CA ASP A 63 12.30 -7.40 22.50
C ASP A 63 11.31 -8.42 21.89
N GLY A 64 11.63 -8.93 20.70
CA GLY A 64 10.81 -9.94 20.03
C GLY A 64 9.58 -9.41 19.30
N VAL A 65 9.47 -8.08 19.10
CA VAL A 65 8.36 -7.49 18.34
C VAL A 65 8.41 -7.94 16.90
N VAL A 66 7.30 -8.47 16.38
CA VAL A 66 7.16 -8.91 14.98
C VAL A 66 6.59 -7.77 14.14
N LEU A 67 7.28 -7.41 13.05
CA LEU A 67 6.93 -6.26 12.20
C LEU A 67 5.51 -6.37 11.63
N GLY A 68 5.14 -7.54 11.14
CA GLY A 68 3.80 -7.78 10.60
C GLY A 68 2.69 -7.61 11.63
N GLU A 69 2.95 -7.98 12.89
CA GLU A 69 2.01 -7.80 14.00
C GLU A 69 1.90 -6.32 14.40
N GLN A 70 3.04 -5.62 14.48
CA GLN A 70 3.05 -4.19 14.79
C GLN A 70 2.34 -3.36 13.72
N TRP A 71 2.49 -3.71 12.45
CA TRP A 71 1.82 -3.03 11.34
C TRP A 71 0.34 -3.37 11.21
N GLY A 72 -0.04 -4.62 11.48
CA GLY A 72 -1.40 -5.09 11.27
C GLY A 72 -1.87 -4.80 9.84
N ASP A 73 -3.09 -4.27 9.71
CA ASP A 73 -3.67 -3.91 8.41
C ASP A 73 -3.23 -2.53 7.89
N ARG A 74 -2.54 -1.74 8.74
CA ARG A 74 -2.11 -0.37 8.41
C ARG A 74 -0.60 -0.18 8.58
N PRO A 75 0.20 -0.67 7.64
CA PRO A 75 1.65 -0.45 7.68
C PRO A 75 2.00 1.02 7.69
N THR A 76 2.86 1.43 8.62
CA THR A 76 3.38 2.80 8.75
C THR A 76 4.88 2.80 8.88
N ALA A 77 5.51 3.86 8.39
CA ALA A 77 6.95 4.10 8.54
C ALA A 77 7.25 5.59 8.51
N HIS A 78 8.29 6.01 9.18
CA HIS A 78 8.78 7.39 9.07
C HIS A 78 9.47 7.58 7.72
N LEU A 79 8.97 8.50 6.90
CA LEU A 79 9.40 8.76 5.51
C LEU A 79 9.29 7.52 4.59
N GLY A 80 8.52 6.51 4.99
CA GLY A 80 8.49 5.23 4.28
C GLY A 80 9.78 4.41 4.43
N ILE A 81 10.67 4.74 5.38
CA ILE A 81 12.01 4.17 5.47
C ILE A 81 12.22 3.41 6.79
N THR A 82 11.88 4.02 7.93
CA THR A 82 12.25 3.50 9.25
C THR A 82 11.03 3.27 10.12
N VAL A 83 11.10 2.24 10.97
CA VAL A 83 10.01 1.81 11.84
C VAL A 83 10.53 1.72 13.29
N PRO A 84 9.82 2.25 14.29
CA PRO A 84 10.18 2.07 15.70
C PRO A 84 10.22 0.60 16.10
N ASN A 85 11.08 0.23 17.03
CA ASN A 85 11.40 -1.12 17.49
C ASN A 85 12.23 -1.98 16.51
N PHE A 86 12.58 -1.44 15.34
CA PHE A 86 13.37 -2.15 14.34
C PHE A 86 14.67 -1.39 14.03
N PRO A 87 15.65 -1.42 14.95
CA PRO A 87 16.92 -0.75 14.75
C PRO A 87 17.64 -1.29 13.51
N ASN A 88 18.27 -0.40 12.75
CA ASN A 88 19.01 -0.70 11.52
C ASN A 88 18.15 -1.30 10.38
N LEU A 89 16.83 -1.34 10.52
CA LEU A 89 15.92 -1.70 9.42
C LEU A 89 15.61 -0.46 8.58
N PHE A 90 15.83 -0.58 7.28
CA PHE A 90 15.46 0.44 6.30
C PHE A 90 14.63 -0.17 5.19
N CYS A 91 13.43 0.36 4.98
CA CYS A 91 12.60 0.06 3.83
C CYS A 91 12.88 1.07 2.71
N LEU A 92 13.00 0.61 1.49
CA LEU A 92 12.96 1.50 0.32
C LEU A 92 11.59 1.37 -0.32
N TYR A 93 11.00 2.51 -0.66
CA TYR A 93 9.64 2.57 -1.19
C TYR A 93 8.61 1.88 -0.27
N GLY A 94 8.75 2.09 1.04
CA GLY A 94 7.93 1.46 2.07
C GLY A 94 6.57 2.16 2.27
N PRO A 95 5.91 1.89 3.40
CA PRO A 95 4.57 2.41 3.69
C PRO A 95 4.44 3.93 3.50
N GLY A 96 3.33 4.36 2.87
CA GLY A 96 3.02 5.77 2.67
C GLY A 96 3.83 6.48 1.57
N THR A 97 4.54 5.74 0.71
CA THR A 97 5.36 6.35 -0.35
C THR A 97 4.92 6.03 -1.77
N ASN A 98 3.79 5.35 -1.95
CA ASN A 98 3.32 4.97 -3.26
C ASN A 98 2.87 6.21 -4.05
N LEU A 99 3.48 6.42 -5.23
CA LEU A 99 3.25 7.60 -6.06
C LEU A 99 2.05 7.40 -6.99
N ALA A 100 1.02 8.23 -6.83
CA ALA A 100 -0.15 8.24 -7.71
C ALA A 100 0.12 8.96 -9.04
N SER A 101 0.76 10.13 -8.98
CA SER A 101 1.05 10.96 -10.14
C SER A 101 2.14 12.00 -9.80
N GLY A 102 2.77 12.54 -10.84
CA GLY A 102 3.65 13.71 -10.71
C GLY A 102 5.01 13.46 -10.04
N GLY A 103 5.41 12.21 -9.83
CA GLY A 103 6.69 11.87 -9.23
C GLY A 103 7.50 10.87 -10.05
N SER A 104 8.76 10.71 -9.67
CA SER A 104 9.65 9.68 -10.18
C SER A 104 9.98 8.68 -9.08
N LEU A 105 9.62 7.42 -9.26
CA LEU A 105 9.99 6.32 -8.37
C LEU A 105 11.52 6.24 -8.19
N ILE A 106 12.27 6.42 -9.27
CA ILE A 106 13.73 6.39 -9.25
C ILE A 106 14.28 7.54 -8.38
N PHE A 107 13.82 8.78 -8.60
CA PHE A 107 14.23 9.92 -7.82
C PHE A 107 13.88 9.75 -6.33
N HIS A 108 12.68 9.25 -6.04
CA HIS A 108 12.27 8.95 -4.67
C HIS A 108 13.21 7.96 -3.99
N SER A 109 13.51 6.86 -4.68
CA SER A 109 14.44 5.84 -4.18
C SER A 109 15.87 6.39 -3.99
N GLU A 110 16.36 7.25 -4.88
CA GLU A 110 17.66 7.91 -4.71
C GLU A 110 17.69 8.80 -3.45
N CYS A 111 16.62 9.54 -3.17
CA CYS A 111 16.51 10.33 -1.96
C CYS A 111 16.52 9.44 -0.70
N GLN A 112 15.80 8.31 -0.73
CA GLN A 112 15.79 7.36 0.37
C GLN A 112 17.17 6.72 0.58
N VAL A 113 17.84 6.32 -0.48
CA VAL A 113 19.22 5.79 -0.40
C VAL A 113 20.18 6.82 0.22
N ARG A 114 20.09 8.10 -0.16
CA ARG A 114 20.88 9.16 0.45
C ARG A 114 20.63 9.29 1.96
N TYR A 115 19.36 9.17 2.37
CA TYR A 115 19.00 9.16 3.79
C TYR A 115 19.66 7.98 4.52
N VAL A 116 19.52 6.76 3.97
CA VAL A 116 20.14 5.55 4.54
C VAL A 116 21.66 5.70 4.63
N MET A 117 22.30 6.18 3.58
CA MET A 117 23.77 6.43 3.58
C MET A 117 24.17 7.46 4.63
N GLY A 118 23.38 8.49 4.87
CA GLY A 118 23.58 9.45 5.96
C GLY A 118 23.52 8.80 7.35
N CYS A 119 22.53 7.93 7.56
CA CYS A 119 22.38 7.14 8.78
C CYS A 119 23.61 6.23 9.00
N LEU A 120 23.99 5.44 7.99
CA LEU A 120 25.15 4.55 8.06
C LEU A 120 26.45 5.31 8.30
N GLY A 121 26.66 6.44 7.62
CA GLY A 121 27.81 7.30 7.84
C GLY A 121 27.87 7.84 9.28
N THR A 122 26.75 8.12 9.91
CA THR A 122 26.66 8.54 11.31
C THR A 122 27.05 7.39 12.25
N LEU A 123 26.50 6.19 12.03
CA LEU A 123 26.86 4.99 12.80
C LEU A 123 28.35 4.69 12.73
N LEU A 124 28.94 4.73 11.54
CA LEU A 124 30.37 4.47 11.35
C LEU A 124 31.25 5.49 12.07
N ARG A 125 30.91 6.78 12.03
CA ARG A 125 31.63 7.84 12.77
C ARG A 125 31.55 7.67 14.27
N GLN A 126 30.47 7.07 14.78
CA GLN A 126 30.29 6.80 16.21
C GLN A 126 30.92 5.48 16.67
N GLY A 127 31.58 4.74 15.78
CA GLY A 127 32.18 3.44 16.09
C GLY A 127 31.23 2.27 16.06
N GLY A 128 30.06 2.42 15.41
CA GLY A 128 29.03 1.37 15.29
C GLY A 128 27.84 1.60 16.22
N GLY A 129 27.05 0.57 16.40
CA GLY A 129 25.84 0.61 17.23
C GLY A 129 24.54 0.45 16.43
N THR A 130 23.47 1.08 16.91
CA THR A 130 22.16 1.03 16.29
C THR A 130 21.61 2.44 16.01
N ILE A 131 20.85 2.56 14.93
CA ILE A 131 20.07 3.74 14.64
C ILE A 131 18.62 3.34 14.46
N GLU A 132 17.72 4.11 15.05
CA GLU A 132 16.29 3.84 15.07
C GLU A 132 15.53 5.16 15.07
N VAL A 133 14.40 5.21 14.42
CA VAL A 133 13.52 6.38 14.52
C VAL A 133 12.85 6.41 15.90
N ARG A 134 12.75 7.59 16.47
CA ARG A 134 12.00 7.78 17.72
C ARG A 134 10.50 7.65 17.47
N GLN A 135 9.77 7.07 18.42
CA GLN A 135 8.33 6.89 18.32
C GLN A 135 7.60 8.21 18.06
N ASP A 136 7.94 9.27 18.80
CA ASP A 136 7.31 10.59 18.64
C ASP A 136 7.52 11.20 17.24
N ALA A 137 8.68 11.01 16.64
CA ALA A 137 8.96 11.48 15.28
C ALA A 137 8.19 10.67 14.22
N HIS A 138 8.11 9.35 14.42
CA HIS A 138 7.33 8.46 13.56
C HIS A 138 5.83 8.85 13.61
N ASP A 139 5.27 9.02 14.81
CA ASP A 139 3.85 9.29 14.98
C ASP A 139 3.47 10.66 14.44
N ALA A 140 4.24 11.71 14.76
CA ALA A 140 4.00 13.05 14.23
C ALA A 140 4.12 13.12 12.68
N TYR A 141 4.97 12.30 12.07
CA TYR A 141 5.05 12.20 10.62
C TYR A 141 3.80 11.55 10.03
N ASN A 142 3.40 10.39 10.57
CA ASN A 142 2.27 9.64 10.04
C ASN A 142 0.93 10.36 10.29
N GLU A 143 0.77 11.08 11.40
CA GLU A 143 -0.38 11.93 11.68
C GLU A 143 -0.54 13.02 10.60
N ARG A 144 0.55 13.72 10.27
CA ARG A 144 0.52 14.72 9.18
C ARG A 144 0.25 14.10 7.82
N LEU A 145 0.88 12.96 7.52
CA LEU A 145 0.66 12.24 6.27
C LEU A 145 -0.81 11.82 6.14
N GLN A 146 -1.40 11.28 7.21
CA GLN A 146 -2.80 10.88 7.19
C GLN A 146 -3.73 12.09 6.99
N ALA A 147 -3.48 13.20 7.68
CA ALA A 147 -4.26 14.42 7.51
C ALA A 147 -4.23 14.95 6.05
N GLU A 148 -3.09 14.86 5.38
CA GLU A 148 -2.99 15.22 3.96
C GLU A 148 -3.72 14.21 3.06
N LEU A 149 -3.57 12.91 3.31
CA LEU A 149 -4.26 11.86 2.55
C LEU A 149 -5.79 11.98 2.66
N ASP A 150 -6.32 12.39 3.80
CA ASP A 150 -7.75 12.58 4.00
C ASP A 150 -8.35 13.68 3.11
N THR A 151 -7.52 14.59 2.60
CA THR A 151 -7.93 15.62 1.64
C THR A 151 -7.89 15.16 0.18
N MET A 152 -7.29 14.00 -0.08
CA MET A 152 -7.09 13.49 -1.44
C MET A 152 -8.33 12.78 -1.97
N VAL A 153 -8.42 12.67 -3.30
CA VAL A 153 -9.51 11.95 -3.98
C VAL A 153 -9.63 10.49 -3.54
N TRP A 154 -8.53 9.87 -3.14
CA TRP A 154 -8.48 8.49 -2.67
C TRP A 154 -9.28 8.25 -1.38
N SER A 155 -9.53 9.29 -0.62
CA SER A 155 -10.30 9.25 0.63
C SER A 155 -11.80 9.52 0.43
N HIS A 156 -12.26 9.66 -0.82
CA HIS A 156 -13.67 9.82 -1.11
C HIS A 156 -14.46 8.56 -0.71
N PRO A 157 -15.63 8.69 -0.05
CA PRO A 157 -16.41 7.54 0.46
C PRO A 157 -16.82 6.51 -0.60
N SER A 158 -16.87 6.89 -1.88
CA SER A 158 -17.16 5.95 -2.98
C SER A 158 -15.97 5.06 -3.36
N ILE A 159 -14.76 5.33 -2.86
CA ILE A 159 -13.56 4.53 -3.15
C ILE A 159 -13.36 3.53 -2.02
N ARG A 160 -13.60 2.25 -2.30
CA ARG A 160 -13.54 1.17 -1.31
C ARG A 160 -12.12 0.72 -0.99
N SER A 161 -11.20 0.87 -1.93
CA SER A 161 -9.77 0.56 -1.74
C SER A 161 -8.92 1.36 -2.71
N SER A 162 -7.70 1.68 -2.30
CA SER A 162 -6.74 2.39 -3.14
C SER A 162 -5.33 1.89 -2.87
N TRP A 163 -4.50 1.83 -3.93
CA TRP A 163 -3.06 1.58 -3.80
C TRP A 163 -2.30 2.73 -3.13
N TYR A 164 -2.93 3.88 -3.02
CA TYR A 164 -2.32 5.14 -2.56
C TYR A 164 -2.69 5.48 -1.12
N ARG A 165 -3.46 4.62 -0.48
CA ARG A 165 -3.88 4.75 0.91
C ARG A 165 -3.81 3.38 1.60
N ASN A 166 -3.24 3.35 2.81
CA ASN A 166 -3.15 2.17 3.68
C ASN A 166 -4.30 2.22 4.69
N ASP A 167 -5.46 1.71 4.35
CA ASP A 167 -6.65 1.59 5.22
C ASP A 167 -7.33 0.24 5.07
#